data_a94b11051157dd49bba4e201fda59be4
#
_entry.id   a94b11051157dd49bba4e201fda59be4
#
_cell.length_a   1.000
_cell.length_b   1.000
_cell.length_c   1.000
_cell.angle_alpha   90.00
_cell.angle_beta   90.00
_cell.angle_gamma   90.00
#
_symmetry.space_group_name_H-M   'P 1'
#
loop_
_entity.id
_entity.type
_entity.pdbx_description
1 polymer ?
#
loop_
_entity_poly.entity_id
_entity_poly.type
_entity_poly.pdbx_seq_one_letter_code
_entity_poly.pdbx_strand_id
1 'polypeptide(L)'
;MFEVTLLSREVEGPVQKASFQTSGAVCSRQIDIELEGDTVRSVRYTGGCHGNTQGLSALVVGMKKADVIARLEGINCKERGTSCPDQLARALKML
;
A
#
# COMPACT_ATOMS: atom_id res chain seq x y z
N MET A 1 -14.68 4.03 -6.27
CA MET A 1 -14.07 4.34 -7.57
C MET A 1 -12.56 4.12 -7.58
N PHE A 2 -11.83 4.60 -6.57
CA PHE A 2 -10.38 4.41 -6.49
C PHE A 2 -10.01 3.42 -5.39
N GLU A 3 -10.82 2.41 -5.20
CA GLU A 3 -10.65 1.44 -4.13
C GLU A 3 -9.67 0.33 -4.52
N VAL A 4 -8.94 -0.15 -3.53
CA VAL A 4 -8.14 -1.36 -3.69
C VAL A 4 -9.01 -2.57 -3.36
N THR A 5 -8.69 -3.71 -3.97
CA THR A 5 -9.42 -4.96 -3.75
C THR A 5 -8.52 -5.94 -3.03
N LEU A 6 -8.97 -6.45 -1.89
CA LEU A 6 -8.24 -7.47 -1.15
C LEU A 6 -8.26 -8.78 -1.92
N LEU A 7 -7.08 -9.29 -2.28
CA LEU A 7 -6.93 -10.55 -3.01
C LEU A 7 -6.69 -11.73 -2.07
N SER A 8 -5.85 -11.52 -1.06
CA SER A 8 -5.53 -12.55 -0.09
C SER A 8 -5.07 -11.93 1.23
N ARG A 9 -5.27 -12.66 2.31
CA ARG A 9 -4.84 -12.23 3.64
C ARG A 9 -4.51 -13.46 4.47
N GLU A 10 -3.32 -13.48 5.05
CA GLU A 10 -2.86 -14.54 5.94
C GLU A 10 -2.35 -13.93 7.24
N VAL A 11 -2.63 -14.59 8.35
CA VAL A 11 -2.18 -14.15 9.67
C VAL A 11 -1.43 -15.31 10.33
N GLU A 12 -0.17 -15.03 10.72
CA GLU A 12 0.67 -15.97 11.46
C GLU A 12 1.22 -15.27 12.70
N GLY A 13 0.62 -15.55 13.88
CA GLY A 13 1.02 -14.87 15.10
C GLY A 13 0.84 -13.36 14.96
N PRO A 14 1.89 -12.57 15.23
CA PRO A 14 1.82 -11.12 15.10
C PRO A 14 1.94 -10.61 13.67
N VAL A 15 2.27 -11.49 12.70
CA VAL A 15 2.53 -11.12 11.32
C VAL A 15 1.29 -11.31 10.47
N GLN A 16 0.91 -10.27 9.73
CA GLN A 16 -0.20 -10.29 8.80
C GLN A 16 0.34 -9.99 7.40
N LYS A 17 0.00 -10.84 6.43
CA LYS A 17 0.37 -10.67 5.03
C LYS A 17 -0.89 -10.50 4.21
N ALA A 18 -0.93 -9.52 3.33
CA ALA A 18 -2.07 -9.27 2.48
C ALA A 18 -1.64 -8.81 1.10
N SER A 19 -2.41 -9.18 0.10
CA SER A 19 -2.22 -8.75 -1.28
C SER A 19 -3.47 -8.04 -1.74
N PHE A 20 -3.27 -6.91 -2.42
CA PHE A 20 -4.35 -6.08 -2.92
C PHE A 20 -4.18 -5.81 -4.40
N GLN A 21 -5.28 -5.83 -5.13
CA GLN A 21 -5.32 -5.33 -6.49
C GLN A 21 -5.55 -3.82 -6.44
N THR A 22 -4.73 -3.05 -7.14
CA THR A 22 -4.88 -1.61 -7.19
C THR A 22 -5.98 -1.19 -8.15
N SER A 23 -6.46 0.04 -7.99
CA SER A 23 -7.39 0.66 -8.93
C SER A 23 -6.73 0.81 -10.31
N GLY A 24 -7.52 0.72 -11.38
CA GLY A 24 -7.04 0.96 -12.74
C GLY A 24 -6.58 2.40 -13.00
N ALA A 25 -6.79 3.31 -12.05
CA ALA A 25 -6.37 4.72 -12.18
C ALA A 25 -4.89 4.94 -11.86
N VAL A 26 -4.17 3.90 -11.39
CA VAL A 26 -2.74 4.02 -11.06
C VAL A 26 -1.91 3.06 -11.92
N CYS A 27 -0.59 3.32 -11.98
CA CYS A 27 0.32 2.54 -12.80
C CYS A 27 0.60 1.14 -12.24
N SER A 28 0.61 0.99 -10.91
CA SER A 28 0.83 -0.29 -10.27
C SER A 28 -0.39 -1.19 -10.43
N ARG A 29 -0.18 -2.50 -10.34
CA ARG A 29 -1.25 -3.51 -10.48
C ARG A 29 -1.63 -4.14 -9.17
N GLN A 30 -0.65 -4.33 -8.29
CA GLN A 30 -0.83 -5.07 -7.06
C GLN A 30 0.09 -4.51 -5.99
N ILE A 31 -0.38 -4.56 -4.74
CA ILE A 31 0.42 -4.19 -3.58
C ILE A 31 0.40 -5.37 -2.62
N ASP A 32 1.58 -5.86 -2.25
CA ASP A 32 1.75 -6.90 -1.23
C ASP A 32 2.28 -6.25 0.02
N ILE A 33 1.58 -6.43 1.14
CA ILE A 33 1.88 -5.77 2.41
C ILE A 33 2.11 -6.82 3.49
N GLU A 34 3.12 -6.59 4.32
CA GLU A 34 3.39 -7.39 5.50
C GLU A 34 3.44 -6.47 6.71
N LEU A 35 2.60 -6.76 7.71
CA LEU A 35 2.55 -6.02 8.96
C LEU A 35 2.96 -6.92 10.12
N GLU A 36 3.63 -6.34 11.11
CA GLU A 36 3.87 -6.99 12.40
C GLU A 36 3.24 -6.11 13.47
N GLY A 37 2.10 -6.56 14.02
CA GLY A 37 1.27 -5.69 14.84
C GLY A 37 0.82 -4.48 14.02
N ASP A 38 1.14 -3.28 14.47
CA ASP A 38 0.81 -2.03 13.78
C ASP A 38 1.96 -1.49 12.94
N THR A 39 3.06 -2.22 12.83
CA THR A 39 4.27 -1.75 12.14
C THR A 39 4.38 -2.38 10.75
N VAL A 40 4.66 -1.55 9.76
CA VAL A 40 4.88 -2.01 8.39
C VAL A 40 6.22 -2.74 8.33
N ARG A 41 6.18 -3.99 7.89
CA ARG A 41 7.36 -4.84 7.78
C ARG A 41 7.89 -4.89 6.36
N SER A 42 7.01 -4.98 5.38
CA SER A 42 7.40 -4.89 3.98
C SER A 42 6.23 -4.42 3.12
N VAL A 43 6.56 -3.77 2.01
CA VAL A 43 5.61 -3.39 0.97
C VAL A 43 6.27 -3.67 -0.36
N ARG A 44 5.54 -4.34 -1.26
CA ARG A 44 6.01 -4.59 -2.61
C ARG A 44 4.92 -4.21 -3.60
N TYR A 45 5.29 -3.41 -4.58
CA TYR A 45 4.41 -3.10 -5.71
C TYR A 45 4.74 -3.99 -6.89
N THR A 46 3.71 -4.42 -7.61
CA THR A 46 3.88 -5.07 -8.91
C THR A 46 3.44 -4.08 -9.98
N GLY A 47 4.33 -3.77 -10.90
CA GLY A 47 4.10 -2.76 -11.93
C GLY A 47 4.32 -1.35 -11.41
N GLY A 48 4.00 -0.35 -12.23
CA GLY A 48 4.10 1.06 -11.88
C GLY A 48 5.46 1.67 -12.11
N CYS A 49 5.66 2.88 -11.58
CA CYS A 49 6.93 3.61 -11.67
C CYS A 49 7.96 2.96 -10.75
N HIS A 50 8.83 2.16 -11.30
CA HIS A 50 9.75 1.32 -10.54
C HIS A 50 10.54 2.08 -9.47
N GLY A 51 11.11 3.23 -9.81
CA GLY A 51 11.87 4.03 -8.85
C GLY A 51 11.01 4.56 -7.69
N ASN A 52 9.85 5.12 -8.01
CA ASN A 52 8.94 5.69 -7.02
C ASN A 52 8.35 4.63 -6.09
N THR A 53 7.89 3.52 -6.64
CA THR A 53 7.28 2.46 -5.83
C THR A 53 8.33 1.76 -4.98
N GLN A 54 9.52 1.56 -5.50
CA GLN A 54 10.63 0.97 -4.75
C GLN A 54 11.08 1.89 -3.60
N GLY A 55 11.22 3.18 -3.87
CA GLY A 55 11.58 4.16 -2.85
C GLY A 55 10.53 4.24 -1.76
N LEU A 56 9.26 4.29 -2.12
CA LEU A 56 8.15 4.32 -1.18
C LEU A 56 8.13 3.05 -0.31
N SER A 57 8.31 1.89 -0.93
CA SER A 57 8.35 0.62 -0.22
C SER A 57 9.46 0.58 0.83
N ALA A 58 10.63 1.11 0.50
CA ALA A 58 11.75 1.17 1.43
C ALA A 58 11.51 2.18 2.57
N LEU A 59 10.88 3.32 2.23
CA LEU A 59 10.67 4.40 3.19
C LEU A 59 9.70 4.02 4.31
N VAL A 60 8.66 3.25 4.00
CA VAL A 60 7.61 2.94 4.98
C VAL A 60 7.95 1.78 5.91
N VAL A 61 8.99 1.02 5.62
CA VAL A 61 9.43 -0.09 6.47
C VAL A 61 9.80 0.44 7.86
N GLY A 62 9.22 -0.14 8.91
CA GLY A 62 9.43 0.29 10.28
C GLY A 62 8.47 1.37 10.75
N MET A 63 7.66 1.95 9.87
CA MET A 63 6.65 2.94 10.25
C MET A 63 5.39 2.26 10.77
N LYS A 64 4.69 2.95 11.65
CA LYS A 64 3.37 2.50 12.09
C LYS A 64 2.35 2.68 10.97
N LYS A 65 1.44 1.75 10.84
CA LYS A 65 0.36 1.78 9.85
C LYS A 65 -0.37 3.13 9.85
N ALA A 66 -0.75 3.63 11.02
CA ALA A 66 -1.46 4.89 11.15
C ALA A 66 -0.66 6.08 10.59
N ASP A 67 0.65 6.09 10.81
CA ASP A 67 1.52 7.16 10.30
C ASP A 67 1.65 7.11 8.79
N VAL A 68 1.73 5.92 8.21
CA VAL A 68 1.78 5.77 6.75
C VAL A 68 0.47 6.26 6.13
N ILE A 69 -0.66 5.86 6.69
CA ILE A 69 -1.97 6.32 6.21
C ILE A 69 -2.05 7.84 6.27
N ALA A 70 -1.68 8.45 7.40
CA ALA A 70 -1.78 9.89 7.58
C ALA A 70 -0.94 10.68 6.58
N ARG A 71 0.21 10.13 6.18
CA ARG A 71 1.12 10.81 5.25
C ARG A 71 0.79 10.61 3.79
N LEU A 72 0.21 9.47 3.43
CA LEU A 72 0.02 9.09 2.03
C LEU A 72 -1.41 9.22 1.54
N GLU A 73 -2.37 9.22 2.45
CA GLU A 73 -3.78 9.32 2.08
C GLU A 73 -4.07 10.62 1.36
N GLY A 74 -4.76 10.53 0.24
CA GLY A 74 -5.16 11.69 -0.53
C GLY A 74 -4.13 12.22 -1.52
N ILE A 75 -2.94 11.63 -1.58
CA ILE A 75 -1.96 12.04 -2.59
C ILE A 75 -2.50 11.69 -3.97
N ASN A 76 -2.57 12.71 -4.82
CA ASN A 76 -3.16 12.61 -6.15
C ASN A 76 -2.07 12.72 -7.22
N CYS A 77 -2.05 11.78 -8.14
CA CYS A 77 -1.09 11.78 -9.24
C CYS A 77 -1.75 12.37 -10.49
N LYS A 78 -1.28 13.57 -10.92
CA LYS A 78 -1.76 14.23 -12.15
C LYS A 78 -3.29 14.32 -12.23
N GLU A 79 -3.93 14.68 -11.15
CA GLU A 79 -5.38 14.87 -11.07
C GLU A 79 -6.20 13.61 -11.35
N ARG A 80 -5.62 12.43 -11.16
CA ARG A 80 -6.32 11.16 -11.34
C ARG A 80 -7.28 10.80 -10.20
N GLY A 81 -7.22 11.55 -9.09
CA GLY A 81 -8.01 11.28 -7.89
C GLY A 81 -7.36 10.31 -6.91
N THR A 82 -6.29 9.64 -7.31
CA THR A 82 -5.54 8.70 -6.48
C THR A 82 -4.10 8.57 -7.00
N SER A 83 -3.28 7.81 -6.30
CA SER A 83 -1.89 7.57 -6.66
C SER A 83 -1.44 6.24 -6.06
N CYS A 84 -0.25 5.76 -6.44
CA CYS A 84 0.31 4.56 -5.80
C CYS A 84 0.46 4.74 -4.28
N PRO A 85 0.95 5.88 -3.75
CA PRO A 85 0.95 6.13 -2.31
C PRO A 85 -0.45 6.12 -1.69
N ASP A 86 -1.42 6.79 -2.32
CA ASP A 86 -2.79 6.81 -1.82
C ASP A 86 -3.40 5.40 -1.81
N GLN A 87 -3.11 4.59 -2.82
CA GLN A 87 -3.59 3.20 -2.88
C GLN A 87 -3.01 2.37 -1.72
N LEU A 88 -1.75 2.59 -1.34
CA LEU A 88 -1.15 1.95 -0.18
C LEU A 88 -1.89 2.34 1.10
N ALA A 89 -2.20 3.63 1.27
CA ALA A 89 -2.95 4.10 2.43
C ALA A 89 -4.34 3.44 2.50
N ARG A 90 -5.03 3.34 1.37
CA ARG A 90 -6.34 2.67 1.29
C ARG A 90 -6.26 1.19 1.66
N ALA A 91 -5.22 0.51 1.19
CA ALA A 91 -4.98 -0.89 1.52
C ALA A 91 -4.74 -1.08 3.02
N LEU A 92 -3.90 -0.23 3.62
CA LEU A 92 -3.61 -0.28 5.04
C LEU A 92 -4.85 -0.04 5.91
N LYS A 93 -5.77 0.79 5.46
CA LYS A 93 -7.03 1.03 6.19
C LYS A 93 -7.89 -0.23 6.29
N MET A 94 -7.72 -1.18 5.39
CA MET A 94 -8.46 -2.43 5.38
C MET A 94 -7.82 -3.49 6.28
N LEU A 95 -6.64 -3.26 6.78
CA LEU A 95 -5.90 -4.14 7.66
C LEU A 95 -5.91 -3.58 9.08
#